data_54dc7037a082423259f2a6daaeea6296
#
_entry.id   54dc7037a082423259f2a6daaeea6296
#
_cell.length_a   1.000
_cell.length_b   1.000
_cell.length_c   1.000
_cell.angle_alpha   90.00
_cell.angle_beta   90.00
_cell.angle_gamma   90.00
#
_symmetry.space_group_name_H-M   'P 1'
#
loop_
_entity.id
_entity.type
_entity.pdbx_description
1 polymer ?
#
loop_
_entity_poly.entity_id
_entity_poly.type
_entity_poly.pdbx_seq_one_letter_code
_entity_poly.pdbx_strand_id
1 'polypeptide(L)'
;MIIDGQAAFRSLLMHHVTTHWPDAIISAYDPIVAGRLPEEFSGAGNDIVLLGSEQGDVDPFDTLAQFLRVSGFPPVFFFGGITDDPDKAKTLGASGFFPRKKLPHNTLVASLDEVLRSEGRTAATSFLFIGNSDEGSYPLIKGYRILRQLAVSEHSAVYLAKKDSTDINIVLKVLRHSPDRSDGIGAFDRFLQEYTLIAELDHPNIVNIYDLGVGDNHAHIAMEYVAGGDLKRRIQVGVKTAHAVRYTIAIASALSRIHSVGILHRDLKPANIMFRKDGSLALIDFGLATRMRFDKEISNSGQILGTPYYMSPEQGSGSKVDLSSDLYSLGIIFYEMLTGDKPYHAGDAMGIIYQHNEAPVPVLPHRFAQYQALLNHLLAKKPADRLRSAEEVLEWL
;
A
#
# COMPACT_ATOMS: atom_id res chain seq x y z
N MET A 1 18.22 -11.87 -2.11
CA MET A 1 17.20 -11.50 -3.15
C MET A 1 16.03 -12.46 -3.07
N ILE A 2 14.82 -11.99 -3.25
CA ILE A 2 13.59 -12.81 -3.27
C ILE A 2 12.98 -12.74 -4.66
N ILE A 3 12.68 -13.90 -5.28
CA ILE A 3 12.12 -14.02 -6.63
C ILE A 3 10.86 -14.87 -6.56
N ASP A 4 9.69 -14.28 -6.80
CA ASP A 4 8.40 -14.98 -6.85
C ASP A 4 7.34 -14.07 -7.46
N GLY A 5 6.37 -14.60 -8.20
CA GLY A 5 5.27 -13.84 -8.81
C GLY A 5 4.19 -13.42 -7.83
N GLN A 6 4.09 -14.08 -6.67
CA GLN A 6 3.07 -13.76 -5.67
C GLN A 6 3.59 -12.75 -4.64
N ALA A 7 3.05 -11.54 -4.67
CA ALA A 7 3.46 -10.43 -3.79
C ALA A 7 3.34 -10.79 -2.30
N ALA A 8 2.24 -11.45 -1.89
CA ALA A 8 2.02 -11.90 -0.52
C ALA A 8 3.13 -12.84 -0.03
N PHE A 9 3.61 -13.71 -0.89
CA PHE A 9 4.66 -14.66 -0.52
C PHE A 9 6.03 -13.97 -0.45
N ARG A 10 6.33 -13.02 -1.34
CA ARG A 10 7.54 -12.20 -1.23
C ARG A 10 7.57 -11.43 0.09
N SER A 11 6.44 -10.84 0.49
CA SER A 11 6.33 -10.12 1.77
C SER A 11 6.51 -11.04 2.97
N LEU A 12 5.98 -12.26 2.93
CA LEU A 12 6.16 -13.26 3.98
C LEU A 12 7.65 -13.64 4.13
N LEU A 13 8.36 -13.89 3.03
CA LEU A 13 9.79 -14.19 3.06
C LEU A 13 10.62 -13.01 3.56
N MET A 14 10.29 -11.79 3.12
CA MET A 14 10.92 -10.57 3.64
C MET A 14 10.77 -10.47 5.16
N HIS A 15 9.55 -10.71 5.66
CA HIS A 15 9.28 -10.70 7.10
C HIS A 15 10.15 -11.72 7.86
N HIS A 16 10.24 -12.96 7.40
CA HIS A 16 11.07 -13.97 8.03
C HIS A 16 12.53 -13.56 8.09
N VAL A 17 13.06 -13.00 7.00
CA VAL A 17 14.45 -12.55 6.91
C VAL A 17 14.70 -11.36 7.82
N THR A 18 13.88 -10.31 7.76
CA THR A 18 14.09 -9.09 8.55
C THR A 18 13.84 -9.27 10.05
N THR A 19 13.00 -10.23 10.44
CA THR A 19 12.78 -10.56 11.85
C THR A 19 14.06 -11.13 12.49
N HIS A 20 14.87 -11.86 11.73
CA HIS A 20 16.08 -12.48 12.25
C HIS A 20 17.34 -11.65 11.96
N TRP A 21 17.44 -11.09 10.77
CA TRP A 21 18.51 -10.16 10.36
C TRP A 21 17.90 -8.77 10.09
N PRO A 22 17.78 -7.93 11.11
CA PRO A 22 17.19 -6.59 10.95
C PRO A 22 17.93 -5.72 9.94
N ASP A 23 19.23 -5.96 9.76
CA ASP A 23 20.11 -5.21 8.84
C ASP A 23 20.19 -5.82 7.42
N ALA A 24 19.37 -6.84 7.10
CA ALA A 24 19.42 -7.49 5.80
C ALA A 24 18.89 -6.58 4.68
N ILE A 25 19.71 -6.40 3.64
CA ILE A 25 19.27 -5.71 2.43
C ILE A 25 18.55 -6.69 1.51
N ILE A 26 17.23 -6.49 1.32
CA ILE A 26 16.41 -7.41 0.53
C ILE A 26 16.02 -6.74 -0.79
N SER A 27 16.32 -7.40 -1.90
CA SER A 27 15.76 -7.08 -3.21
C SER A 27 14.68 -8.11 -3.57
N ALA A 28 13.53 -7.64 -4.03
CA ALA A 28 12.44 -8.49 -4.49
C ALA A 28 12.26 -8.35 -6.00
N TYR A 29 11.98 -9.47 -6.67
CA TYR A 29 11.74 -9.53 -8.11
C TYR A 29 10.44 -10.28 -8.40
N ASP A 30 9.61 -9.69 -9.26
CA ASP A 30 8.36 -10.27 -9.73
C ASP A 30 8.53 -10.72 -11.18
N PRO A 31 8.66 -12.02 -11.45
CA PRO A 31 8.85 -12.51 -12.82
C PRO A 31 7.59 -12.40 -13.69
N ILE A 32 6.40 -12.29 -13.09
CA ILE A 32 5.13 -12.12 -13.84
C ILE A 32 5.03 -10.69 -14.38
N VAL A 33 5.42 -9.70 -13.57
CA VAL A 33 5.31 -8.28 -13.93
C VAL A 33 6.53 -7.79 -14.72
N ALA A 34 7.74 -8.17 -14.27
CA ALA A 34 9.00 -7.68 -14.83
C ALA A 34 9.57 -8.57 -15.95
N GLY A 35 8.92 -9.71 -16.22
CA GLY A 35 9.40 -10.70 -17.16
C GLY A 35 10.45 -11.65 -16.61
N ARG A 36 10.92 -12.58 -17.43
CA ARG A 36 11.96 -13.52 -17.06
C ARG A 36 13.29 -12.82 -16.79
N LEU A 37 14.02 -13.27 -15.76
CA LEU A 37 15.40 -12.79 -15.54
C LEU A 37 16.28 -13.14 -16.74
N PRO A 38 17.21 -12.25 -17.12
CA PRO A 38 18.15 -12.51 -18.24
C PRO A 38 18.93 -13.81 -18.02
N GLU A 39 19.29 -14.50 -19.09
CA GLU A 39 20.10 -15.73 -19.04
C GLU A 39 21.47 -15.49 -18.39
N GLU A 40 21.97 -14.26 -18.49
CA GLU A 40 23.26 -13.82 -17.93
C GLU A 40 23.14 -13.34 -16.47
N PHE A 41 21.97 -13.48 -15.84
CA PHE A 41 21.78 -13.05 -14.45
C PHE A 41 22.70 -13.88 -13.51
N SER A 42 23.70 -13.21 -12.98
CA SER A 42 24.75 -13.84 -12.17
C SER A 42 24.44 -13.92 -10.68
N GLY A 43 23.36 -13.31 -10.22
CA GLY A 43 23.06 -13.17 -8.79
C GLY A 43 24.07 -12.31 -8.00
N ALA A 44 25.06 -11.71 -8.66
CA ALA A 44 26.12 -10.94 -8.02
C ALA A 44 25.55 -9.84 -7.10
N GLY A 45 26.19 -9.69 -5.92
CA GLY A 45 25.76 -8.74 -4.90
C GLY A 45 24.64 -9.23 -3.99
N ASN A 46 24.20 -10.49 -4.12
CA ASN A 46 23.33 -11.14 -3.16
C ASN A 46 24.08 -12.23 -2.40
N ASP A 47 23.84 -12.33 -1.10
CA ASP A 47 24.40 -13.42 -0.28
C ASP A 47 23.61 -14.71 -0.41
N ILE A 48 22.30 -14.60 -0.61
CA ILE A 48 21.35 -15.69 -0.79
C ILE A 48 20.27 -15.29 -1.80
N VAL A 49 19.77 -16.26 -2.56
CA VAL A 49 18.57 -16.10 -3.40
C VAL A 49 17.46 -17.01 -2.87
N LEU A 50 16.30 -16.43 -2.59
CA LEU A 50 15.07 -17.12 -2.21
C LEU A 50 14.17 -17.18 -3.44
N LEU A 51 14.04 -18.37 -4.04
CA LEU A 51 13.31 -18.61 -5.29
C LEU A 51 11.99 -19.31 -5.01
N GLY A 52 10.90 -18.65 -5.25
CA GLY A 52 9.56 -19.22 -5.14
C GLY A 52 9.08 -19.90 -6.43
N SER A 53 8.08 -20.76 -6.31
CA SER A 53 7.52 -21.52 -7.43
C SER A 53 6.59 -20.74 -8.35
N GLU A 54 6.13 -19.54 -7.98
CA GLU A 54 5.29 -18.72 -8.85
C GLU A 54 6.15 -17.90 -9.83
N GLN A 55 6.29 -18.41 -11.05
CA GLN A 55 7.14 -17.84 -12.10
C GLN A 55 6.34 -17.49 -13.38
N GLY A 56 5.00 -17.40 -13.29
CA GLY A 56 4.12 -17.26 -14.45
C GLY A 56 4.11 -18.53 -15.31
N ASP A 57 4.32 -18.38 -16.60
CA ASP A 57 4.33 -19.51 -17.56
C ASP A 57 5.67 -20.28 -17.60
N VAL A 58 6.62 -19.98 -16.72
CA VAL A 58 7.94 -20.60 -16.66
C VAL A 58 7.98 -21.69 -15.58
N ASP A 59 8.51 -22.88 -15.92
CA ASP A 59 8.78 -23.90 -14.90
C ASP A 59 9.83 -23.35 -13.90
N PRO A 60 9.51 -23.25 -12.60
CA PRO A 60 10.41 -22.71 -11.61
C PRO A 60 11.71 -23.53 -11.48
N PHE A 61 11.68 -24.81 -11.84
CA PHE A 61 12.88 -25.64 -11.90
C PHE A 61 13.81 -25.29 -13.06
N ASP A 62 13.27 -24.75 -14.17
CA ASP A 62 14.11 -24.23 -15.26
C ASP A 62 14.86 -22.97 -14.81
N THR A 63 14.19 -22.08 -14.07
CA THR A 63 14.82 -20.91 -13.45
C THR A 63 15.90 -21.33 -12.46
N LEU A 64 15.63 -22.32 -11.59
CA LEU A 64 16.60 -22.86 -10.67
C LEU A 64 17.82 -23.44 -11.41
N ALA A 65 17.58 -24.26 -12.44
CA ALA A 65 18.64 -24.84 -13.26
C ALA A 65 19.48 -23.78 -14.00
N GLN A 66 18.84 -22.71 -14.47
CA GLN A 66 19.54 -21.56 -15.09
C GLN A 66 20.51 -20.92 -14.10
N PHE A 67 20.09 -20.63 -12.88
CA PHE A 67 20.92 -20.00 -11.85
C PHE A 67 22.12 -20.87 -11.49
N LEU A 68 21.89 -22.15 -11.29
CA LEU A 68 22.94 -23.08 -10.83
C LEU A 68 23.94 -23.49 -11.93
N ARG A 69 23.70 -23.10 -13.19
CA ARG A 69 24.71 -23.20 -14.28
C ARG A 69 25.77 -22.10 -14.21
N VAL A 70 25.47 -21.00 -13.52
CA VAL A 70 26.39 -19.87 -13.39
C VAL A 70 27.39 -20.16 -12.29
N SER A 71 28.67 -20.22 -12.63
CA SER A 71 29.75 -20.46 -11.65
C SER A 71 29.79 -19.36 -10.60
N GLY A 72 29.77 -19.72 -9.31
CA GLY A 72 29.78 -18.77 -8.21
C GLY A 72 28.43 -18.06 -7.97
N PHE A 73 27.32 -18.60 -8.47
CA PHE A 73 25.99 -18.11 -8.14
C PHE A 73 25.74 -18.24 -6.63
N PRO A 74 25.06 -17.26 -6.00
CA PRO A 74 24.71 -17.35 -4.58
C PRO A 74 23.88 -18.59 -4.25
N PRO A 75 23.96 -19.10 -3.00
CA PRO A 75 23.09 -20.19 -2.55
C PRO A 75 21.61 -19.90 -2.83
N VAL A 76 20.91 -20.89 -3.39
CA VAL A 76 19.50 -20.78 -3.75
C VAL A 76 18.65 -21.65 -2.83
N PHE A 77 17.71 -21.02 -2.13
CA PHE A 77 16.65 -21.71 -1.39
C PHE A 77 15.38 -21.73 -2.22
N PHE A 78 14.84 -22.91 -2.47
CA PHE A 78 13.65 -23.08 -3.30
C PHE A 78 12.39 -23.24 -2.44
N PHE A 79 11.35 -22.51 -2.78
CA PHE A 79 10.04 -22.52 -2.08
C PHE A 79 8.98 -23.11 -3.00
N GLY A 80 8.68 -24.40 -2.79
CA GLY A 80 7.77 -25.15 -3.65
C GLY A 80 6.32 -25.16 -3.21
N GLY A 81 5.39 -25.32 -4.18
CA GLY A 81 3.99 -25.61 -3.95
C GLY A 81 3.78 -27.08 -3.51
N ILE A 82 2.50 -27.51 -3.46
CA ILE A 82 2.15 -28.87 -3.02
C ILE A 82 2.61 -29.94 -4.03
N THR A 83 2.69 -29.57 -5.30
CA THR A 83 3.03 -30.46 -6.42
C THR A 83 4.52 -30.47 -6.75
N ASP A 84 5.31 -29.59 -6.16
CA ASP A 84 6.73 -29.47 -6.45
C ASP A 84 7.54 -30.53 -5.72
N ASP A 85 8.48 -31.12 -6.43
CA ASP A 85 9.28 -32.25 -5.96
C ASP A 85 10.56 -31.73 -5.23
N PRO A 86 10.69 -31.98 -3.90
CA PRO A 86 11.88 -31.59 -3.13
C PRO A 86 13.15 -32.28 -3.62
N ASP A 87 13.05 -33.53 -4.08
CA ASP A 87 14.20 -34.31 -4.57
C ASP A 87 14.72 -33.74 -5.90
N LYS A 88 13.81 -33.22 -6.74
CA LYS A 88 14.20 -32.52 -7.99
C LYS A 88 14.96 -31.23 -7.68
N ALA A 89 14.48 -30.42 -6.72
CA ALA A 89 15.18 -29.18 -6.32
C ALA A 89 16.59 -29.51 -5.77
N LYS A 90 16.71 -30.53 -4.93
CA LYS A 90 17.98 -30.98 -4.37
C LYS A 90 18.94 -31.52 -5.44
N THR A 91 18.42 -32.30 -6.38
CA THR A 91 19.23 -32.86 -7.49
C THR A 91 19.77 -31.77 -8.40
N LEU A 92 19.01 -30.70 -8.60
CA LEU A 92 19.45 -29.52 -9.33
C LEU A 92 20.50 -28.70 -8.56
N GLY A 93 20.66 -28.89 -7.25
CA GLY A 93 21.68 -28.22 -6.44
C GLY A 93 21.13 -27.07 -5.57
N ALA A 94 19.83 -26.99 -5.30
CA ALA A 94 19.29 -26.03 -4.34
C ALA A 94 19.89 -26.26 -2.95
N SER A 95 20.23 -25.18 -2.26
CA SER A 95 20.79 -25.20 -0.90
C SER A 95 19.76 -25.59 0.16
N GLY A 96 18.47 -25.46 -0.16
CA GLY A 96 17.37 -25.91 0.68
C GLY A 96 16.03 -25.87 -0.07
N PHE A 97 15.06 -26.65 0.45
CA PHE A 97 13.69 -26.67 -0.04
C PHE A 97 12.71 -26.42 1.11
N PHE A 98 11.75 -25.54 0.91
CA PHE A 98 10.69 -25.26 1.87
C PHE A 98 9.32 -25.26 1.21
N PRO A 99 8.29 -25.88 1.85
CA PRO A 99 6.92 -25.81 1.36
C PRO A 99 6.31 -24.44 1.65
N ARG A 100 5.70 -23.80 0.64
CA ARG A 100 5.08 -22.45 0.75
C ARG A 100 3.99 -22.36 1.83
N LYS A 101 3.19 -23.42 2.02
CA LYS A 101 2.04 -23.43 2.95
C LYS A 101 2.37 -23.59 4.43
N LYS A 102 3.55 -24.11 4.75
CA LYS A 102 4.00 -24.29 6.14
C LYS A 102 5.48 -23.90 6.21
N LEU A 103 5.72 -22.62 6.41
CA LEU A 103 7.07 -22.09 6.52
C LEU A 103 7.38 -21.78 7.99
N PRO A 104 7.98 -22.72 8.76
CA PRO A 104 8.31 -22.46 10.15
C PRO A 104 9.49 -21.48 10.22
N HIS A 105 9.30 -20.36 10.86
CA HIS A 105 10.30 -19.29 10.99
C HIS A 105 11.66 -19.82 11.46
N ASN A 106 11.68 -20.53 12.59
CA ASN A 106 12.93 -21.02 13.18
C ASN A 106 13.71 -21.99 12.28
N THR A 107 13.00 -22.83 11.51
CA THR A 107 13.63 -23.78 10.59
C THR A 107 14.22 -23.07 9.37
N LEU A 108 13.49 -22.13 8.81
CA LEU A 108 13.99 -21.33 7.68
C LEU A 108 15.24 -20.56 8.09
N VAL A 109 15.16 -19.81 9.18
CA VAL A 109 16.25 -18.98 9.69
C VAL A 109 17.50 -19.81 10.00
N ALA A 110 17.35 -20.96 10.69
CA ALA A 110 18.48 -21.84 10.99
C ALA A 110 19.19 -22.37 9.72
N SER A 111 18.40 -22.71 8.67
CA SER A 111 18.97 -23.17 7.40
C SER A 111 19.70 -22.07 6.65
N LEU A 112 19.16 -20.83 6.66
CA LEU A 112 19.83 -19.68 6.05
C LEU A 112 21.13 -19.33 6.80
N ASP A 113 21.11 -19.32 8.14
CA ASP A 113 22.28 -19.08 8.99
C ASP A 113 23.41 -20.10 8.75
N GLU A 114 23.04 -21.37 8.61
CA GLU A 114 24.01 -22.45 8.35
C GLU A 114 24.78 -22.21 7.05
N VAL A 115 24.08 -21.83 5.99
CA VAL A 115 24.67 -21.55 4.67
C VAL A 115 25.54 -20.29 4.71
N LEU A 116 25.07 -19.21 5.36
CA LEU A 116 25.84 -17.96 5.50
C LEU A 116 27.14 -18.16 6.26
N ARG A 117 27.16 -19.03 7.31
CA ARG A 117 28.35 -19.36 8.08
C ARG A 117 29.32 -20.26 7.31
N SER A 118 28.80 -21.21 6.54
CA SER A 118 29.64 -22.15 5.78
C SER A 118 30.45 -21.50 4.66
N GLU A 119 29.92 -20.39 4.11
CA GLU A 119 30.60 -19.64 3.05
C GLU A 119 31.58 -18.56 3.57
N GLY A 120 31.76 -18.46 4.89
CA GLY A 120 32.66 -17.47 5.51
C GLY A 120 32.16 -16.00 5.36
N ARG A 121 30.92 -15.84 4.98
CA ARG A 121 30.26 -14.55 4.85
C ARG A 121 29.61 -14.17 6.17
N THR A 122 30.39 -13.66 7.10
CA THR A 122 29.86 -12.93 8.25
C THR A 122 29.20 -11.66 7.71
N ALA A 123 27.97 -11.41 8.14
CA ALA A 123 27.27 -10.16 7.84
C ALA A 123 28.16 -8.96 8.19
N ALA A 124 28.88 -8.45 7.20
CA ALA A 124 29.69 -7.26 7.36
C ALA A 124 28.78 -6.05 7.27
N THR A 125 28.47 -5.50 8.43
CA THR A 125 27.89 -4.17 8.59
C THR A 125 28.80 -3.15 7.90
N SER A 126 28.45 -2.73 6.71
CA SER A 126 29.13 -1.61 6.05
C SER A 126 28.16 -0.47 5.84
N PHE A 127 28.04 0.35 6.88
CA PHE A 127 27.48 1.70 6.74
C PHE A 127 28.48 2.59 6.02
N LEU A 128 28.23 2.91 4.78
CA LEU A 128 28.87 4.03 4.13
C LEU A 128 27.90 5.22 4.14
N PHE A 129 28.04 6.04 5.18
CA PHE A 129 27.59 7.42 5.15
C PHE A 129 28.56 8.20 4.26
N ILE A 130 28.18 8.47 3.03
CA ILE A 130 28.83 9.54 2.26
C ILE A 130 28.04 10.81 2.56
N GLY A 131 28.51 11.54 3.56
CA GLY A 131 28.08 12.91 3.79
C GLY A 131 28.71 13.83 2.75
N ASN A 132 27.90 14.58 2.04
CA ASN A 132 28.27 15.88 1.53
C ASN A 132 27.11 16.85 1.78
N SER A 133 27.48 17.93 2.39
CA SER A 133 26.81 19.12 2.84
C SER A 133 25.69 19.66 1.93
N ASP A 134 24.63 20.18 2.59
CA ASP A 134 23.71 21.24 2.15
C ASP A 134 22.49 20.89 1.26
N GLU A 135 21.99 19.65 1.26
CA GLU A 135 20.57 19.37 0.97
C GLU A 135 20.12 18.20 1.82
N GLY A 136 18.94 18.30 2.46
CA GLY A 136 18.45 17.40 3.49
C GLY A 136 18.69 15.92 3.18
N SER A 137 19.31 15.20 4.10
CA SER A 137 19.66 13.79 3.98
C SER A 137 18.40 12.94 3.78
N TYR A 138 18.11 12.57 2.54
CA TYR A 138 17.03 11.64 2.21
C TYR A 138 17.45 10.19 2.55
N PRO A 139 16.49 9.31 2.92
CA PRO A 139 16.82 7.92 3.14
C PRO A 139 17.33 7.28 1.85
N LEU A 140 18.38 6.45 1.96
CA LEU A 140 18.88 5.68 0.84
C LEU A 140 17.98 4.45 0.65
N ILE A 141 17.25 4.39 -0.46
CA ILE A 141 16.40 3.25 -0.82
C ILE A 141 16.96 2.63 -2.09
N LYS A 142 17.44 1.40 -1.99
CA LYS A 142 18.10 0.69 -3.09
C LYS A 142 17.18 0.59 -4.32
N GLY A 143 17.68 0.97 -5.49
CA GLY A 143 16.94 0.95 -6.75
C GLY A 143 16.10 2.19 -7.02
N TYR A 144 16.17 3.18 -6.11
CA TYR A 144 15.42 4.42 -6.23
C TYR A 144 16.26 5.64 -5.89
N ARG A 145 16.26 6.62 -6.76
CA ARG A 145 16.88 7.93 -6.55
C ARG A 145 15.83 8.94 -6.12
N ILE A 146 15.86 9.37 -4.88
CA ILE A 146 14.95 10.40 -4.37
C ILE A 146 15.29 11.75 -5.01
N LEU A 147 14.26 12.41 -5.55
CA LEU A 147 14.39 13.72 -6.19
C LEU A 147 14.02 14.85 -5.21
N ARG A 148 12.90 14.67 -4.48
CA ARG A 148 12.45 15.63 -3.48
C ARG A 148 11.39 15.02 -2.56
N GLN A 149 11.26 15.60 -1.38
CA GLN A 149 10.19 15.28 -0.44
C GLN A 149 8.89 15.95 -0.88
N LEU A 150 7.79 15.18 -0.89
CA LEU A 150 6.43 15.66 -1.20
C LEU A 150 5.64 15.97 0.06
N ALA A 151 5.75 15.10 1.08
CA ALA A 151 5.06 15.25 2.35
C ALA A 151 5.84 14.54 3.46
N VAL A 152 5.60 14.94 4.69
CA VAL A 152 6.14 14.29 5.89
C VAL A 152 5.09 14.29 6.99
N SER A 153 5.03 13.21 7.74
CA SER A 153 4.27 13.07 8.97
C SER A 153 5.13 12.43 10.05
N GLU A 154 4.62 12.30 11.26
CA GLU A 154 5.33 11.68 12.36
C GLU A 154 5.82 10.26 12.04
N HIS A 155 5.01 9.47 11.33
CA HIS A 155 5.26 8.05 11.08
C HIS A 155 5.61 7.72 9.62
N SER A 156 5.50 8.67 8.70
CA SER A 156 5.79 8.44 7.28
C SER A 156 6.32 9.67 6.56
N ALA A 157 7.07 9.44 5.50
CA ALA A 157 7.46 10.47 4.56
C ALA A 157 7.15 10.01 3.13
N VAL A 158 6.77 10.94 2.27
CA VAL A 158 6.44 10.70 0.87
C VAL A 158 7.42 11.45 0.00
N TYR A 159 8.03 10.75 -0.93
CA TYR A 159 9.04 11.30 -1.82
C TYR A 159 8.67 11.11 -3.29
N LEU A 160 9.00 12.10 -4.11
CA LEU A 160 9.14 11.89 -5.54
C LEU A 160 10.51 11.27 -5.78
N ALA A 161 10.54 10.17 -6.51
CA ALA A 161 11.76 9.44 -6.83
C ALA A 161 11.76 8.96 -8.28
N LYS A 162 12.92 8.52 -8.75
CA LYS A 162 13.08 7.78 -10.01
C LYS A 162 13.49 6.35 -9.70
N LYS A 163 12.92 5.41 -10.43
CA LYS A 163 13.36 4.01 -10.42
C LYS A 163 14.62 3.90 -11.29
N ASP A 164 15.74 3.47 -10.73
CA ASP A 164 17.04 3.46 -11.41
C ASP A 164 17.03 2.63 -12.70
N SER A 165 16.29 1.51 -12.73
CA SER A 165 16.22 0.62 -13.89
C SER A 165 15.45 1.17 -15.09
N THR A 166 14.55 2.14 -14.90
CA THR A 166 13.60 2.61 -15.93
C THR A 166 13.56 4.11 -16.11
N ASP A 167 14.22 4.87 -15.22
CA ASP A 167 14.18 6.34 -15.12
C ASP A 167 12.76 6.94 -15.02
N ILE A 168 11.76 6.11 -14.63
CA ILE A 168 10.37 6.53 -14.48
C ILE A 168 10.20 7.24 -13.14
N ASN A 169 9.45 8.34 -13.14
CA ASN A 169 9.04 9.02 -11.91
C ASN A 169 8.01 8.18 -11.15
N ILE A 170 8.27 7.98 -9.88
CA ILE A 170 7.43 7.25 -8.95
C ILE A 170 7.23 8.04 -7.65
N VAL A 171 6.28 7.64 -6.85
CA VAL A 171 6.14 8.07 -5.46
C VAL A 171 6.63 6.95 -4.55
N LEU A 172 7.55 7.28 -3.65
CA LEU A 172 7.97 6.42 -2.54
C LEU A 172 7.29 6.92 -1.26
N LYS A 173 6.42 6.11 -0.68
CA LYS A 173 5.91 6.31 0.67
C LYS A 173 6.75 5.47 1.62
N VAL A 174 7.48 6.14 2.50
CA VAL A 174 8.40 5.51 3.46
C VAL A 174 7.78 5.60 4.85
N LEU A 175 7.61 4.47 5.48
CA LEU A 175 7.12 4.34 6.85
C LEU A 175 8.33 4.16 7.77
N ARG A 176 8.38 4.95 8.82
CA ARG A 176 9.43 4.85 9.83
C ARG A 176 9.00 3.87 10.91
N HIS A 177 9.85 2.93 11.25
CA HIS A 177 9.65 2.09 12.41
C HIS A 177 9.89 2.94 13.65
N SER A 178 8.88 3.08 14.52
CA SER A 178 9.10 3.62 15.86
C SER A 178 9.63 2.49 16.75
N PRO A 179 10.78 2.68 17.43
CA PRO A 179 11.36 1.66 18.31
C PRO A 179 10.54 1.39 19.58
N ASP A 180 9.44 2.10 19.80
CA ASP A 180 8.54 1.86 20.94
C ASP A 180 7.77 0.54 20.74
N ARG A 181 8.32 -0.48 21.35
CA ARG A 181 7.99 -1.90 21.26
C ARG A 181 6.65 -2.34 21.87
N SER A 182 5.78 -1.45 22.29
CA SER A 182 4.55 -1.85 22.97
C SER A 182 3.42 -2.35 22.06
N ASP A 183 3.43 -2.01 20.76
CA ASP A 183 2.36 -2.39 19.82
C ASP A 183 2.77 -3.38 18.72
N GLY A 184 3.92 -4.02 18.89
CA GLY A 184 4.25 -5.29 18.21
C GLY A 184 4.23 -5.31 16.69
N ILE A 185 5.03 -6.18 16.17
CA ILE A 185 5.10 -6.77 14.84
C ILE A 185 3.75 -6.80 14.08
N GLY A 186 2.61 -6.96 14.79
CA GLY A 186 1.28 -7.11 14.19
C GLY A 186 0.66 -5.90 13.48
N ALA A 187 1.08 -4.66 13.77
CA ALA A 187 0.53 -3.47 13.10
C ALA A 187 1.22 -3.21 11.76
N PHE A 188 2.53 -3.40 11.73
CA PHE A 188 3.34 -3.28 10.53
C PHE A 188 3.06 -4.41 9.52
N ASP A 189 2.90 -5.64 10.01
CA ASP A 189 2.53 -6.79 9.19
C ASP A 189 1.16 -6.63 8.54
N ARG A 190 0.17 -6.14 9.29
CA ARG A 190 -1.16 -5.82 8.76
C ARG A 190 -1.09 -4.75 7.68
N PHE A 191 -0.25 -3.73 7.87
CA PHE A 191 -0.02 -2.70 6.87
C PHE A 191 0.55 -3.29 5.57
N LEU A 192 1.59 -4.11 5.65
CA LEU A 192 2.16 -4.77 4.48
C LEU A 192 1.16 -5.70 3.80
N GLN A 193 0.41 -6.49 4.57
CA GLN A 193 -0.62 -7.39 4.03
C GLN A 193 -1.70 -6.63 3.26
N GLU A 194 -2.21 -5.52 3.80
CA GLU A 194 -3.24 -4.74 3.13
C GLU A 194 -2.70 -4.08 1.84
N TYR A 195 -1.46 -3.54 1.85
CA TYR A 195 -0.84 -3.02 0.62
C TYR A 195 -0.51 -4.11 -0.41
N THR A 196 -0.20 -5.30 0.04
CA THR A 196 -0.02 -6.46 -0.86
C THR A 196 -1.31 -6.77 -1.62
N LEU A 197 -2.45 -6.77 -0.92
CA LEU A 197 -3.75 -6.99 -1.55
C LEU A 197 -4.11 -5.87 -2.54
N ILE A 198 -3.75 -4.61 -2.22
CA ILE A 198 -3.96 -3.47 -3.13
C ILE A 198 -3.05 -3.56 -4.35
N ALA A 199 -1.81 -4.03 -4.18
CA ALA A 199 -0.87 -4.20 -5.30
C ALA A 199 -1.32 -5.24 -6.33
N GLU A 200 -2.18 -6.18 -5.93
CA GLU A 200 -2.80 -7.18 -6.81
C GLU A 200 -4.05 -6.66 -7.56
N LEU A 201 -4.51 -5.43 -7.22
CA LEU A 201 -5.69 -4.85 -7.85
C LEU A 201 -5.31 -4.13 -9.16
N ASP A 202 -5.77 -4.67 -10.28
CA ASP A 202 -5.77 -3.94 -11.55
C ASP A 202 -7.11 -3.23 -11.71
N HIS A 203 -7.09 -1.88 -11.63
CA HIS A 203 -8.28 -1.06 -11.83
C HIS A 203 -7.89 0.36 -12.27
N PRO A 204 -8.53 0.95 -13.29
CA PRO A 204 -8.15 2.24 -13.87
C PRO A 204 -8.23 3.41 -12.88
N ASN A 205 -9.03 3.30 -11.82
CA ASN A 205 -9.22 4.35 -10.81
C ASN A 205 -8.56 4.03 -9.46
N ILE A 206 -7.64 3.07 -9.42
CA ILE A 206 -6.77 2.79 -8.28
C ILE A 206 -5.33 3.10 -8.70
N VAL A 207 -4.53 3.63 -7.78
CA VAL A 207 -3.10 3.88 -8.01
C VAL A 207 -2.37 2.56 -8.19
N ASN A 208 -1.50 2.47 -9.19
CA ASN A 208 -0.66 1.30 -9.37
C ASN A 208 0.44 1.25 -8.30
N ILE A 209 0.57 0.12 -7.62
CA ILE A 209 1.68 -0.16 -6.71
C ILE A 209 2.69 -1.00 -7.50
N TYR A 210 3.92 -0.50 -7.60
CA TYR A 210 4.97 -1.16 -8.38
C TYR A 210 5.86 -2.06 -7.53
N ASP A 211 6.02 -1.71 -6.24
CA ASP A 211 6.91 -2.45 -5.36
C ASP A 211 6.60 -2.17 -3.89
N LEU A 212 6.89 -3.16 -3.07
CA LEU A 212 6.83 -3.09 -1.61
C LEU A 212 8.17 -3.57 -1.09
N GLY A 213 8.84 -2.76 -0.30
CA GLY A 213 10.13 -3.13 0.27
C GLY A 213 10.19 -2.85 1.77
N VAL A 214 10.99 -3.67 2.45
CA VAL A 214 11.30 -3.51 3.87
C VAL A 214 12.81 -3.34 3.98
N GLY A 215 13.25 -2.31 4.67
CA GLY A 215 14.64 -2.07 5.08
C GLY A 215 14.75 -2.07 6.59
N ASP A 216 15.96 -1.82 7.10
CA ASP A 216 16.35 -1.98 8.50
C ASP A 216 15.45 -1.24 9.51
N ASN A 217 15.04 -0.01 9.16
CA ASN A 217 14.21 0.85 10.02
C ASN A 217 13.02 1.47 9.28
N HIS A 218 12.66 0.95 8.13
CA HIS A 218 11.56 1.48 7.32
C HIS A 218 10.93 0.42 6.44
N ALA A 219 9.66 0.60 6.12
CA ALA A 219 9.07 0.01 4.94
C ALA A 219 8.84 1.07 3.90
N HIS A 220 8.88 0.70 2.64
CA HIS A 220 8.51 1.62 1.58
C HIS A 220 7.56 0.98 0.59
N ILE A 221 6.76 1.84 -0.02
CA ILE A 221 5.84 1.51 -1.08
C ILE A 221 6.20 2.37 -2.27
N ALA A 222 6.55 1.74 -3.38
CA ALA A 222 6.76 2.41 -4.64
C ALA A 222 5.47 2.37 -5.46
N MET A 223 4.94 3.53 -5.81
CA MET A 223 3.67 3.64 -6.51
C MET A 223 3.73 4.65 -7.65
N GLU A 224 2.72 4.60 -8.49
CA GLU A 224 2.52 5.52 -9.63
C GLU A 224 2.60 6.99 -9.19
N TYR A 225 3.37 7.81 -9.93
CA TYR A 225 3.35 9.26 -9.77
C TYR A 225 2.20 9.87 -10.57
N VAL A 226 1.12 10.21 -9.89
CA VAL A 226 -0.09 10.80 -10.46
C VAL A 226 0.07 12.32 -10.50
N ALA A 227 0.38 12.89 -11.67
CA ALA A 227 0.91 14.25 -11.82
C ALA A 227 -0.13 15.37 -12.08
N GLY A 228 -1.42 15.03 -12.23
CA GLY A 228 -2.47 15.98 -12.64
C GLY A 228 -3.14 16.75 -11.51
N GLY A 229 -2.55 16.71 -10.29
CA GLY A 229 -3.10 17.35 -9.09
C GLY A 229 -4.24 16.57 -8.45
N ASP A 230 -4.78 17.09 -7.35
CA ASP A 230 -5.81 16.45 -6.54
C ASP A 230 -7.22 17.03 -6.78
N LEU A 231 -8.24 16.31 -6.31
CA LEU A 231 -9.63 16.76 -6.39
C LEU A 231 -9.88 17.97 -5.50
N LYS A 232 -9.18 18.12 -4.38
CA LYS A 232 -9.32 19.28 -3.48
C LYS A 232 -9.07 20.59 -4.23
N ARG A 233 -7.98 20.64 -5.01
CA ARG A 233 -7.66 21.81 -5.84
C ARG A 233 -8.72 22.06 -6.93
N ARG A 234 -9.26 20.99 -7.53
CA ARG A 234 -10.33 21.13 -8.54
C ARG A 234 -11.63 21.66 -7.95
N ILE A 235 -12.00 21.25 -6.73
CA ILE A 235 -13.17 21.78 -6.02
C ILE A 235 -13.01 23.27 -5.74
N GLN A 236 -11.81 23.70 -5.30
CA GLN A 236 -11.52 25.13 -5.06
C GLN A 236 -11.70 26.01 -6.31
N VAL A 237 -11.39 25.47 -7.48
CA VAL A 237 -11.59 26.17 -8.77
C VAL A 237 -13.04 26.09 -9.26
N GLY A 238 -13.79 25.11 -8.76
CA GLY A 238 -15.16 24.79 -9.15
C GLY A 238 -15.25 23.58 -10.09
N VAL A 239 -16.11 22.64 -9.72
CA VAL A 239 -16.36 21.40 -10.48
C VAL A 239 -17.69 21.52 -11.22
N LYS A 240 -17.71 21.33 -12.54
CA LYS A 240 -18.96 21.25 -13.30
C LYS A 240 -19.73 19.99 -12.90
N THR A 241 -21.07 20.09 -12.83
CA THR A 241 -21.95 18.97 -12.42
C THR A 241 -21.67 17.67 -13.16
N ALA A 242 -21.49 17.73 -14.48
CA ALA A 242 -21.18 16.53 -15.27
C ALA A 242 -19.83 15.89 -14.87
N HIS A 243 -18.87 16.69 -14.42
CA HIS A 243 -17.61 16.17 -13.89
C HIS A 243 -17.78 15.61 -12.49
N ALA A 244 -18.59 16.25 -11.62
CA ALA A 244 -18.90 15.74 -10.29
C ALA A 244 -19.50 14.33 -10.37
N VAL A 245 -20.48 14.13 -11.25
CA VAL A 245 -21.10 12.82 -11.50
C VAL A 245 -20.07 11.81 -12.01
N ARG A 246 -19.31 12.16 -13.05
CA ARG A 246 -18.28 11.26 -13.61
C ARG A 246 -17.22 10.88 -12.58
N TYR A 247 -16.79 11.81 -11.73
CA TYR A 247 -15.81 11.52 -10.68
C TYR A 247 -16.42 10.64 -9.59
N THR A 248 -17.68 10.86 -9.21
CA THR A 248 -18.38 10.00 -8.25
C THR A 248 -18.49 8.57 -8.77
N ILE A 249 -18.85 8.38 -10.06
CA ILE A 249 -18.87 7.05 -10.70
C ILE A 249 -17.49 6.39 -10.64
N ALA A 250 -16.44 7.09 -11.00
CA ALA A 250 -15.09 6.55 -11.01
C ALA A 250 -14.60 6.19 -9.59
N ILE A 251 -14.93 7.00 -8.58
CA ILE A 251 -14.61 6.71 -7.17
C ILE A 251 -15.40 5.50 -6.68
N ALA A 252 -16.71 5.44 -6.96
CA ALA A 252 -17.56 4.31 -6.58
C ALA A 252 -17.08 3.01 -7.22
N SER A 253 -16.67 3.03 -8.50
CA SER A 253 -16.08 1.87 -9.18
C SER A 253 -14.79 1.39 -8.51
N ALA A 254 -13.90 2.30 -8.10
CA ALA A 254 -12.69 1.95 -7.36
C ALA A 254 -13.01 1.39 -5.97
N LEU A 255 -13.98 2.01 -5.25
CA LEU A 255 -14.44 1.51 -3.94
C LEU A 255 -15.02 0.10 -4.06
N SER A 256 -15.88 -0.16 -5.06
CA SER A 256 -16.40 -1.50 -5.33
C SER A 256 -15.27 -2.51 -5.45
N ARG A 257 -14.24 -2.18 -6.21
CA ARG A 257 -13.10 -3.08 -6.41
C ARG A 257 -12.32 -3.38 -5.13
N ILE A 258 -12.00 -2.37 -4.31
CA ILE A 258 -11.30 -2.59 -3.03
C ILE A 258 -12.18 -3.32 -2.01
N HIS A 259 -13.47 -3.00 -1.95
CA HIS A 259 -14.42 -3.66 -1.06
C HIS A 259 -14.59 -5.16 -1.41
N SER A 260 -14.52 -5.53 -2.69
CA SER A 260 -14.64 -6.93 -3.14
C SER A 260 -13.52 -7.84 -2.61
N VAL A 261 -12.38 -7.27 -2.22
CA VAL A 261 -11.26 -7.99 -1.60
C VAL A 261 -11.17 -7.75 -0.08
N GLY A 262 -12.23 -7.17 0.51
CA GLY A 262 -12.33 -6.96 1.96
C GLY A 262 -11.53 -5.76 2.50
N ILE A 263 -11.07 -4.87 1.62
CA ILE A 263 -10.31 -3.67 2.01
C ILE A 263 -11.26 -2.48 2.11
N LEU A 264 -11.07 -1.63 3.11
CA LEU A 264 -11.75 -0.35 3.29
C LEU A 264 -10.73 0.78 3.09
N HIS A 265 -11.17 1.87 2.42
CA HIS A 265 -10.30 3.04 2.21
C HIS A 265 -10.05 3.84 3.50
N ARG A 266 -11.06 4.04 4.33
CA ARG A 266 -11.07 4.68 5.66
C ARG A 266 -10.62 6.14 5.75
N ASP A 267 -9.88 6.66 4.78
CA ASP A 267 -9.43 8.07 4.71
C ASP A 267 -9.80 8.67 3.34
N LEU A 268 -11.01 8.38 2.86
CA LEU A 268 -11.49 8.91 1.59
C LEU A 268 -11.76 10.41 1.72
N LYS A 269 -11.00 11.20 0.98
CA LYS A 269 -11.08 12.67 0.95
C LYS A 269 -10.55 13.21 -0.38
N PRO A 270 -10.88 14.45 -0.76
CA PRO A 270 -10.44 15.02 -2.04
C PRO A 270 -8.93 15.06 -2.24
N ALA A 271 -8.14 15.15 -1.18
CA ALA A 271 -6.68 15.12 -1.27
C ALA A 271 -6.12 13.74 -1.65
N ASN A 272 -6.88 12.66 -1.40
CA ASN A 272 -6.51 11.27 -1.72
C ASN A 272 -7.09 10.82 -3.08
N ILE A 273 -7.64 11.73 -3.86
CA ILE A 273 -8.17 11.52 -5.21
C ILE A 273 -7.33 12.34 -6.17
N MET A 274 -6.43 11.70 -6.88
CA MET A 274 -5.47 12.33 -7.77
C MET A 274 -5.86 12.16 -9.24
N PHE A 275 -5.37 13.04 -10.10
CA PHE A 275 -5.64 12.99 -11.55
C PHE A 275 -4.37 12.68 -12.33
N ARG A 276 -4.47 11.77 -13.29
CA ARG A 276 -3.44 11.54 -14.30
C ARG A 276 -3.45 12.66 -15.34
N LYS A 277 -2.41 12.71 -16.17
CA LYS A 277 -2.29 13.73 -17.23
C LYS A 277 -3.40 13.65 -18.29
N ASP A 278 -3.96 12.47 -18.50
CA ASP A 278 -5.09 12.23 -19.42
C ASP A 278 -6.46 12.62 -18.83
N GLY A 279 -6.47 13.04 -17.56
CA GLY A 279 -7.68 13.45 -16.84
C GLY A 279 -8.43 12.31 -16.15
N SER A 280 -7.97 11.06 -16.25
CA SER A 280 -8.48 9.96 -15.42
C SER A 280 -8.09 10.18 -13.96
N LEU A 281 -8.92 9.70 -13.02
CA LEU A 281 -8.61 9.79 -11.60
C LEU A 281 -8.13 8.46 -11.04
N ALA A 282 -7.33 8.54 -9.97
CA ALA A 282 -6.90 7.39 -9.18
C ALA A 282 -7.06 7.68 -7.69
N LEU A 283 -7.60 6.71 -6.95
CA LEU A 283 -7.55 6.70 -5.50
C LEU A 283 -6.13 6.36 -5.06
N ILE A 284 -5.64 7.15 -4.11
CA ILE A 284 -4.34 6.96 -3.47
C ILE A 284 -4.53 6.85 -1.96
N ASP A 285 -3.50 6.39 -1.27
CA ASP A 285 -3.35 6.52 0.18
C ASP A 285 -4.47 5.86 0.99
N PHE A 286 -4.61 4.56 0.85
CA PHE A 286 -5.53 3.75 1.64
C PHE A 286 -5.20 3.89 3.12
N GLY A 287 -6.21 4.20 3.94
CA GLY A 287 -6.09 4.70 5.32
C GLY A 287 -5.62 3.68 6.36
N LEU A 288 -4.66 2.85 6.02
CA LEU A 288 -4.08 1.84 6.91
C LEU A 288 -3.34 2.46 8.10
N ALA A 289 -2.71 3.62 7.88
CA ALA A 289 -2.14 4.43 8.94
C ALA A 289 -3.22 5.00 9.89
N THR A 290 -4.44 5.18 9.41
CA THR A 290 -5.57 5.69 10.18
C THR A 290 -6.02 4.68 11.24
N ARG A 291 -5.99 3.36 10.94
CA ARG A 291 -6.31 2.32 11.92
C ARG A 291 -5.31 2.30 13.10
N MET A 292 -4.02 2.49 12.80
CA MET A 292 -2.98 2.61 13.84
C MET A 292 -3.13 3.88 14.70
N ARG A 293 -3.71 4.95 14.11
CA ARG A 293 -3.95 6.22 14.81
C ARG A 293 -5.21 6.17 15.69
N PHE A 294 -6.34 5.67 15.16
CA PHE A 294 -7.59 5.64 15.95
C PHE A 294 -7.50 4.74 17.18
N ASP A 295 -6.76 3.63 17.12
CA ASP A 295 -6.53 2.78 18.29
C ASP A 295 -5.69 3.47 19.38
N LYS A 296 -4.88 4.51 19.04
CA LYS A 296 -4.02 5.26 19.98
C LYS A 296 -4.55 6.64 20.36
N GLU A 297 -5.13 7.40 19.44
CA GLU A 297 -5.42 8.83 19.65
C GLU A 297 -6.71 9.09 20.42
N ILE A 298 -7.70 8.20 20.40
CA ILE A 298 -8.86 8.27 21.28
C ILE A 298 -8.48 7.90 22.73
N SER A 299 -7.37 7.14 22.92
CA SER A 299 -6.98 6.63 24.25
C SER A 299 -6.15 7.59 25.09
N ASN A 300 -5.35 8.49 24.53
CA ASN A 300 -4.28 9.15 25.31
C ASN A 300 -4.20 10.69 25.30
N SER A 301 -4.83 11.42 24.38
CA SER A 301 -4.66 12.88 24.36
C SER A 301 -5.91 13.72 24.05
N GLY A 302 -7.01 13.13 23.62
CA GLY A 302 -8.21 13.91 23.24
C GLY A 302 -8.01 14.85 22.05
N GLN A 303 -6.85 14.82 21.38
CA GLN A 303 -6.55 15.64 20.22
C GLN A 303 -6.70 14.83 18.93
N ILE A 304 -7.69 15.20 18.11
CA ILE A 304 -7.88 14.63 16.78
C ILE A 304 -6.92 15.33 15.83
N LEU A 305 -5.95 14.59 15.30
CA LEU A 305 -4.99 15.12 14.33
C LEU A 305 -5.65 15.28 12.95
N GLY A 306 -5.95 16.52 12.57
CA GLY A 306 -6.62 16.86 11.31
C GLY A 306 -8.10 17.19 11.49
N THR A 307 -8.70 17.77 10.46
CA THR A 307 -10.10 18.19 10.51
C THR A 307 -11.00 17.10 9.93
N PRO A 308 -11.97 16.55 10.71
CA PRO A 308 -12.72 15.34 10.37
C PRO A 308 -13.90 15.59 9.39
N TYR A 309 -13.69 16.42 8.36
CA TYR A 309 -14.76 16.83 7.43
C TYR A 309 -15.38 15.70 6.60
N TYR A 310 -14.66 14.59 6.42
CA TYR A 310 -15.11 13.47 5.57
C TYR A 310 -15.34 12.19 6.39
N MET A 311 -15.20 12.30 7.70
CA MET A 311 -15.32 11.18 8.63
C MET A 311 -16.78 10.74 8.75
N SER A 312 -17.02 9.43 8.76
CA SER A 312 -18.36 8.92 9.03
C SER A 312 -18.71 9.02 10.53
N PRO A 313 -20.02 9.04 10.88
CA PRO A 313 -20.48 9.06 12.29
C PRO A 313 -19.83 7.96 13.14
N GLU A 314 -19.77 6.72 12.63
CA GLU A 314 -19.17 5.58 13.32
C GLU A 314 -17.66 5.71 13.50
N GLN A 315 -16.95 6.32 12.56
CA GLN A 315 -15.54 6.65 12.74
C GLN A 315 -15.34 7.68 13.85
N GLY A 316 -16.17 8.75 13.85
CA GLY A 316 -16.10 9.79 14.87
C GLY A 316 -16.45 9.32 16.26
N SER A 317 -17.30 8.30 16.40
CA SER A 317 -17.68 7.69 17.68
C SER A 317 -16.82 6.50 18.09
N GLY A 318 -15.81 6.12 17.29
CA GLY A 318 -14.97 4.93 17.57
C GLY A 318 -15.73 3.61 17.45
N SER A 319 -16.86 3.59 16.74
CA SER A 319 -17.66 2.40 16.52
C SER A 319 -17.08 1.52 15.40
N LYS A 320 -17.67 0.34 15.17
CA LYS A 320 -17.22 -0.56 14.10
C LYS A 320 -17.40 0.10 12.73
N VAL A 321 -16.32 0.21 11.99
CA VAL A 321 -16.25 0.74 10.62
C VAL A 321 -16.43 -0.39 9.61
N ASP A 322 -17.27 -0.16 8.61
CA ASP A 322 -17.47 -1.07 7.48
C ASP A 322 -17.45 -0.30 6.14
N LEU A 323 -17.78 -0.95 5.03
CA LEU A 323 -17.77 -0.36 3.69
C LEU A 323 -18.69 0.86 3.56
N SER A 324 -19.76 0.94 4.36
CA SER A 324 -20.70 2.08 4.35
C SER A 324 -20.07 3.37 4.86
N SER A 325 -18.96 3.28 5.59
CA SER A 325 -18.18 4.45 6.03
C SER A 325 -17.50 5.14 4.85
N ASP A 326 -16.95 4.39 3.89
CA ASP A 326 -16.38 4.95 2.65
C ASP A 326 -17.47 5.58 1.77
N LEU A 327 -18.68 4.97 1.74
CA LEU A 327 -19.83 5.53 1.02
C LEU A 327 -20.32 6.84 1.63
N TYR A 328 -20.28 6.96 2.95
CA TYR A 328 -20.58 8.22 3.63
C TYR A 328 -19.56 9.31 3.24
N SER A 329 -18.28 8.99 3.29
CA SER A 329 -17.21 9.91 2.85
C SER A 329 -17.38 10.32 1.38
N LEU A 330 -17.78 9.39 0.50
CA LEU A 330 -18.11 9.68 -0.88
C LEU A 330 -19.29 10.66 -0.99
N GLY A 331 -20.31 10.51 -0.14
CA GLY A 331 -21.46 11.43 -0.06
C GLY A 331 -21.03 12.85 0.30
N ILE A 332 -20.13 13.01 1.28
CA ILE A 332 -19.57 14.32 1.64
C ILE A 332 -18.82 14.94 0.46
N ILE A 333 -17.99 14.15 -0.22
CA ILE A 333 -17.21 14.59 -1.39
C ILE A 333 -18.15 14.99 -2.54
N PHE A 334 -19.20 14.20 -2.78
CA PHE A 334 -20.18 14.51 -3.82
C PHE A 334 -20.90 15.82 -3.55
N TYR A 335 -21.35 16.04 -2.32
CA TYR A 335 -21.94 17.33 -1.91
C TYR A 335 -20.97 18.49 -2.16
N GLU A 336 -19.72 18.36 -1.71
CA GLU A 336 -18.70 19.40 -1.86
C GLU A 336 -18.38 19.67 -3.35
N MET A 337 -18.34 18.65 -4.21
CA MET A 337 -18.16 18.84 -5.66
C MET A 337 -19.29 19.60 -6.31
N LEU A 338 -20.54 19.40 -5.84
CA LEU A 338 -21.72 20.06 -6.40
C LEU A 338 -21.87 21.52 -5.91
N THR A 339 -21.55 21.76 -4.64
CA THR A 339 -21.82 23.05 -3.99
C THR A 339 -20.60 23.97 -3.91
N GLY A 340 -19.39 23.39 -3.91
CA GLY A 340 -18.13 24.09 -3.65
C GLY A 340 -17.81 24.21 -2.15
N ASP A 341 -18.69 23.74 -1.26
CA ASP A 341 -18.55 23.88 0.18
C ASP A 341 -18.89 22.57 0.90
N LYS A 342 -18.43 22.44 2.13
CA LYS A 342 -18.70 21.25 2.96
C LYS A 342 -20.07 21.30 3.59
N PRO A 343 -20.73 20.16 3.84
CA PRO A 343 -22.08 20.17 4.44
C PRO A 343 -22.07 20.56 5.92
N TYR A 344 -20.97 20.35 6.62
CA TYR A 344 -20.88 20.56 8.08
C TYR A 344 -19.69 21.43 8.45
N HIS A 345 -19.93 22.41 9.33
CA HIS A 345 -18.93 23.37 9.79
C HIS A 345 -19.06 23.58 11.29
N ALA A 346 -17.93 23.61 11.99
CA ALA A 346 -17.86 23.99 13.41
C ALA A 346 -16.53 24.69 13.70
N GLY A 347 -16.41 25.29 14.86
CA GLY A 347 -15.20 25.99 15.30
C GLY A 347 -14.05 25.04 15.68
N ASP A 348 -14.35 23.77 15.92
CA ASP A 348 -13.38 22.74 16.31
C ASP A 348 -13.73 21.37 15.72
N ALA A 349 -12.82 20.42 15.87
CA ALA A 349 -12.96 19.06 15.33
C ALA A 349 -14.11 18.28 15.99
N MET A 350 -14.33 18.44 17.30
CA MET A 350 -15.41 17.77 18.02
C MET A 350 -16.79 18.28 17.58
N GLY A 351 -16.92 19.58 17.33
CA GLY A 351 -18.14 20.15 16.78
C GLY A 351 -18.46 19.61 15.38
N ILE A 352 -17.45 19.38 14.52
CA ILE A 352 -17.66 18.77 13.22
C ILE A 352 -18.12 17.31 13.37
N ILE A 353 -17.49 16.53 14.24
CA ILE A 353 -17.90 15.15 14.56
C ILE A 353 -19.33 15.11 15.08
N TYR A 354 -19.68 16.04 15.99
CA TYR A 354 -21.05 16.14 16.49
C TYR A 354 -22.05 16.39 15.34
N GLN A 355 -21.72 17.26 14.39
CA GLN A 355 -22.58 17.50 13.24
C GLN A 355 -22.70 16.29 12.32
N HIS A 356 -21.63 15.53 12.10
CA HIS A 356 -21.71 14.27 11.38
C HIS A 356 -22.67 13.29 12.03
N ASN A 357 -22.73 13.26 13.36
CA ASN A 357 -23.64 12.37 14.10
C ASN A 357 -25.09 12.89 14.12
N GLU A 358 -25.29 14.18 14.41
CA GLU A 358 -26.60 14.69 14.82
C GLU A 358 -27.29 15.63 13.80
N ALA A 359 -26.49 16.37 13.00
CA ALA A 359 -27.10 17.31 12.07
C ALA A 359 -27.85 16.59 10.93
N PRO A 360 -28.99 17.14 10.45
CA PRO A 360 -29.72 16.52 9.35
C PRO A 360 -28.87 16.43 8.08
N VAL A 361 -29.25 15.52 7.18
CA VAL A 361 -28.64 15.45 5.84
C VAL A 361 -28.86 16.80 5.14
N PRO A 362 -27.81 17.41 4.55
CA PRO A 362 -27.91 18.73 3.95
C PRO A 362 -28.82 18.71 2.74
N VAL A 363 -29.59 19.79 2.59
CA VAL A 363 -30.45 19.99 1.40
C VAL A 363 -29.63 20.62 0.28
N LEU A 364 -29.61 19.96 -0.87
CA LEU A 364 -28.94 20.50 -2.05
C LEU A 364 -29.68 21.71 -2.63
N PRO A 365 -28.97 22.70 -3.20
CA PRO A 365 -29.58 23.76 -4.01
C PRO A 365 -30.50 23.17 -5.10
N HIS A 366 -31.59 23.85 -5.40
CA HIS A 366 -32.64 23.39 -6.34
C HIS A 366 -32.10 22.87 -7.68
N ARG A 367 -31.03 23.46 -8.20
CA ARG A 367 -30.34 23.02 -9.44
C ARG A 367 -29.75 21.62 -9.37
N PHE A 368 -29.58 21.08 -8.17
CA PHE A 368 -29.02 19.73 -7.91
C PHE A 368 -30.06 18.81 -7.25
N ALA A 369 -31.33 19.18 -7.16
CA ALA A 369 -32.39 18.47 -6.46
C ALA A 369 -32.51 16.99 -6.91
N GLN A 370 -32.20 16.71 -8.17
CA GLN A 370 -32.23 15.35 -8.72
C GLN A 370 -31.24 14.37 -7.99
N TYR A 371 -30.20 14.88 -7.33
CA TYR A 371 -29.24 14.08 -6.59
C TYR A 371 -29.56 13.97 -5.10
N GLN A 372 -30.63 14.62 -4.61
CA GLN A 372 -30.94 14.65 -3.18
C GLN A 372 -31.23 13.25 -2.63
N ALA A 373 -31.94 12.42 -3.37
CA ALA A 373 -32.27 11.06 -2.93
C ALA A 373 -31.00 10.22 -2.73
N LEU A 374 -30.07 10.24 -3.69
CA LEU A 374 -28.77 9.59 -3.55
C LEU A 374 -28.01 10.12 -2.34
N LEU A 375 -27.97 11.45 -2.18
CA LEU A 375 -27.26 12.06 -1.05
C LEU A 375 -27.85 11.64 0.29
N ASN A 376 -29.18 11.54 0.39
CA ASN A 376 -29.86 11.08 1.60
C ASN A 376 -29.45 9.64 1.99
N HIS A 377 -29.29 8.75 1.01
CA HIS A 377 -28.81 7.40 1.25
C HIS A 377 -27.32 7.37 1.63
N LEU A 378 -26.47 8.15 0.96
CA LEU A 378 -25.05 8.18 1.28
C LEU A 378 -24.77 8.77 2.66
N LEU A 379 -25.50 9.85 3.05
CA LEU A 379 -25.28 10.59 4.29
C LEU A 379 -26.23 10.18 5.43
N ALA A 380 -26.96 9.09 5.30
CA ALA A 380 -27.74 8.53 6.40
C ALA A 380 -26.84 8.29 7.63
N LYS A 381 -27.33 8.68 8.82
CA LYS A 381 -26.52 8.63 10.05
C LYS A 381 -26.20 7.20 10.46
N LYS A 382 -27.19 6.32 10.40
CA LYS A 382 -26.99 4.91 10.72
C LYS A 382 -26.43 4.16 9.48
N PRO A 383 -25.37 3.37 9.61
CA PRO A 383 -24.84 2.56 8.52
C PRO A 383 -25.88 1.69 7.82
N ALA A 384 -26.82 1.12 8.58
CA ALA A 384 -27.88 0.25 8.03
C ALA A 384 -28.90 0.95 7.10
N ASP A 385 -29.00 2.29 7.19
CA ASP A 385 -29.90 3.11 6.37
C ASP A 385 -29.21 3.63 5.10
N ARG A 386 -27.90 3.35 4.93
CA ARG A 386 -27.10 3.72 3.74
C ARG A 386 -27.23 2.68 2.63
N LEU A 387 -26.70 3.01 1.46
CA LEU A 387 -26.47 2.04 0.39
C LEU A 387 -25.57 0.91 0.90
N ARG A 388 -25.82 -0.29 0.42
CA ARG A 388 -25.15 -1.51 0.90
C ARG A 388 -23.83 -1.78 0.22
N SER A 389 -23.63 -1.17 -0.96
CA SER A 389 -22.41 -1.36 -1.73
C SER A 389 -22.11 -0.15 -2.63
N ALA A 390 -20.89 -0.07 -3.12
CA ALA A 390 -20.51 0.97 -4.07
C ALA A 390 -21.13 0.75 -5.46
N GLU A 391 -21.52 -0.49 -5.81
CA GLU A 391 -22.28 -0.81 -7.03
C GLU A 391 -23.65 -0.14 -7.02
N GLU A 392 -24.35 -0.14 -5.88
CA GLU A 392 -25.63 0.55 -5.76
C GLU A 392 -25.52 2.04 -6.05
N VAL A 393 -24.37 2.68 -5.74
CA VAL A 393 -24.14 4.10 -6.11
C VAL A 393 -24.13 4.30 -7.62
N LEU A 394 -23.59 3.31 -8.38
CA LEU A 394 -23.55 3.38 -9.85
C LEU A 394 -24.94 3.26 -10.49
N GLU A 395 -25.89 2.61 -9.82
CA GLU A 395 -27.27 2.49 -10.28
C GLU A 395 -28.05 3.82 -10.15
N TRP A 396 -27.59 4.73 -9.29
CA TRP A 396 -28.20 6.04 -9.04
C TRP A 396 -27.70 7.15 -9.96
N LEU A 397 -26.57 6.97 -10.67
CA LEU A 397 -25.87 7.97 -11.47
C LEU A 397 -25.80 7.62 -12.96
#